data_8a8c2f6226c6d11db59b206818fc3bc9
#
_entry.id   8a8c2f6226c6d11db59b206818fc3bc9
#
_cell.length_a   1.000
_cell.length_b   1.000
_cell.length_c   1.000
_cell.angle_alpha   90.00
_cell.angle_beta   90.00
_cell.angle_gamma   90.00
#
_symmetry.space_group_name_H-M   'P 1'
#
loop_
_entity.id
_entity.type
_entity.pdbx_description
1 polymer ?
#
loop_
_entity_poly.entity_id
_entity_poly.type
_entity_poly.pdbx_seq_one_letter_code
_entity_poly.pdbx_strand_id
1 'polypeptide(L)'
;MKKSLLGIATSLIVLPTLSYADSPYFSFKDGDGFKRFSASIGWLHAMPQGKANNVNVNTSIAEGTTAKVGEVSKDAVLNAAVKDSNPLLYGALQLLPLETLPSGLSGTSTINGLSNWQADGTGLEADDVDTVGMMLNYHFTDHVSLEVKAGIPPKVDIKGKGDIYAPLSGSADTPLGSIDLKKDIHITDLTQGGKAASVRAWLPAAELHYQFGKSGVNKFRPYVGVGVMYAYFNDVKLNSGIESDLVAAGHMIQNIHDGQAGAALDGKTSSADPRVKVKTTDTFAPIATLGATYDFNENWFAAGSVSYSKMNNEAKISVTDNNTGKELGGVLKSMLTLNEAIIDVKES
;
A
#
# COMPACT_ATOMS: atom_id res chain seq x y z
N MET A 1 -2.76 22.88 14.28
CA MET A 1 -2.44 22.95 12.85
C MET A 1 -0.98 23.36 12.69
N LYS A 2 -0.07 22.42 12.52
CA LYS A 2 1.32 22.72 12.13
C LYS A 2 1.50 22.11 10.74
N LYS A 3 1.53 22.96 9.72
CA LYS A 3 1.89 22.59 8.35
C LYS A 3 3.40 22.42 8.33
N SER A 4 3.89 21.19 8.29
CA SER A 4 5.28 20.94 7.93
C SER A 4 5.37 21.06 6.39
N LEU A 5 5.86 22.21 5.92
CA LEU A 5 6.38 22.34 4.57
C LEU A 5 7.65 21.51 4.51
N LEU A 6 7.58 20.32 3.89
CA LEU A 6 8.78 19.67 3.40
C LEU A 6 9.15 20.38 2.11
N GLY A 7 10.08 21.31 2.20
CA GLY A 7 10.70 21.96 1.05
C GLY A 7 11.51 20.92 0.29
N ILE A 8 11.06 20.57 -0.90
CA ILE A 8 11.91 19.93 -1.92
C ILE A 8 12.95 21.00 -2.28
N ALA A 9 14.14 20.88 -1.74
CA ALA A 9 15.29 21.60 -2.21
C ALA A 9 15.62 21.06 -3.60
N THR A 10 15.03 21.67 -4.64
CA THR A 10 15.52 21.56 -5.99
C THR A 10 16.86 22.28 -5.98
N SER A 11 17.94 21.53 -5.71
CA SER A 11 19.29 22.02 -5.90
C SER A 11 19.47 22.21 -7.40
N LEU A 12 19.24 23.45 -7.88
CA LEU A 12 19.87 23.87 -9.11
C LEU A 12 21.36 23.60 -8.91
N ILE A 13 21.90 22.67 -9.67
CA ILE A 13 23.36 22.55 -9.84
C ILE A 13 23.76 23.79 -10.64
N VAL A 14 23.96 24.88 -9.95
CA VAL A 14 24.77 25.98 -10.43
C VAL A 14 26.17 25.40 -10.45
N LEU A 15 26.70 25.12 -11.64
CA LEU A 15 28.10 24.81 -11.79
C LEU A 15 28.89 26.01 -11.23
N PRO A 16 29.55 25.91 -10.08
CA PRO A 16 30.36 26.99 -9.60
C PRO A 16 31.55 27.13 -10.57
N THR A 17 31.75 28.32 -11.03
CA THR A 17 33.01 28.70 -11.66
C THR A 17 34.16 28.25 -10.75
N LEU A 18 34.99 27.37 -11.29
CA LEU A 18 36.03 26.64 -10.62
C LEU A 18 37.00 27.57 -9.86
N SER A 19 36.82 27.70 -8.56
CA SER A 19 37.93 27.98 -7.68
C SER A 19 38.51 26.64 -7.25
N TYR A 20 39.73 26.35 -7.65
CA TYR A 20 40.50 25.15 -7.28
C TYR A 20 40.80 25.17 -5.79
N ALA A 21 39.88 24.70 -4.97
CA ALA A 21 40.19 24.26 -3.62
C ALA A 21 40.27 22.72 -3.68
N ASP A 22 41.46 22.17 -3.68
CA ASP A 22 41.65 20.73 -3.54
C ASP A 22 41.12 20.32 -2.18
N SER A 23 39.90 19.84 -2.14
CA SER A 23 39.40 19.15 -0.95
C SER A 23 40.14 17.82 -0.84
N PRO A 24 40.64 17.45 0.33
CA PRO A 24 41.31 16.16 0.51
C PRO A 24 40.41 14.96 0.25
N TYR A 25 39.08 15.18 0.11
CA TYR A 25 38.08 14.13 -0.07
C TYR A 25 37.47 14.10 -1.47
N PHE A 26 37.47 15.23 -2.19
CA PHE A 26 36.85 15.30 -3.54
C PHE A 26 37.78 16.04 -4.51
N SER A 27 38.02 15.41 -5.65
CA SER A 27 38.80 16.00 -6.76
C SER A 27 38.01 15.87 -8.04
N PHE A 28 38.01 16.93 -8.88
CA PHE A 28 37.42 16.90 -10.22
C PHE A 28 38.40 16.43 -11.29
N LYS A 29 39.68 16.26 -10.93
CA LYS A 29 40.68 15.70 -11.81
C LYS A 29 40.62 14.19 -11.81
N ASP A 30 40.78 13.58 -12.99
CA ASP A 30 40.92 12.12 -13.08
C ASP A 30 42.04 11.62 -12.19
N GLY A 31 41.87 10.38 -11.72
CA GLY A 31 42.90 9.71 -10.95
C GLY A 31 44.01 9.18 -11.84
N ASP A 32 45.06 8.64 -11.21
CA ASP A 32 46.15 7.98 -11.93
C ASP A 32 45.62 6.65 -12.54
N GLY A 33 45.39 6.67 -13.85
CA GLY A 33 44.90 5.53 -14.62
C GLY A 33 43.39 5.23 -14.50
N PHE A 34 42.55 6.13 -13.93
CA PHE A 34 41.11 5.95 -13.89
C PHE A 34 40.32 7.27 -13.99
N LYS A 35 39.10 7.21 -14.55
CA LYS A 35 38.17 8.34 -14.60
C LYS A 35 37.47 8.54 -13.26
N ARG A 36 37.34 9.80 -12.80
CA ARG A 36 36.67 10.13 -11.53
C ARG A 36 35.16 10.05 -11.63
N PHE A 37 34.62 10.43 -12.76
CA PHE A 37 33.18 10.45 -12.98
C PHE A 37 32.82 9.49 -14.11
N SER A 38 31.76 8.75 -13.90
CA SER A 38 31.09 8.03 -14.96
C SER A 38 29.59 8.16 -14.81
N ALA A 39 28.89 8.16 -15.93
CA ALA A 39 27.44 8.17 -16.00
C ALA A 39 26.97 7.03 -16.88
N SER A 40 25.86 6.42 -16.53
CA SER A 40 25.23 5.41 -17.35
C SER A 40 23.71 5.55 -17.33
N ILE A 41 23.09 5.07 -18.38
CA ILE A 41 21.64 4.95 -18.50
C ILE A 41 21.33 3.49 -18.84
N GLY A 42 20.31 2.94 -18.26
CA GLY A 42 20.00 1.54 -18.46
C GLY A 42 18.54 1.19 -18.18
N TRP A 43 18.20 -0.03 -18.54
CA TRP A 43 16.92 -0.63 -18.20
C TRP A 43 17.01 -1.26 -16.82
N LEU A 44 16.03 -0.95 -15.98
CA LEU A 44 15.86 -1.49 -14.64
C LEU A 44 14.60 -2.36 -14.62
N HIS A 45 14.74 -3.60 -14.19
CA HIS A 45 13.63 -4.52 -13.98
C HIS A 45 13.53 -4.84 -12.48
N ALA A 46 12.45 -4.42 -11.85
CA ALA A 46 12.20 -4.68 -10.45
C ALA A 46 11.19 -5.83 -10.31
N MET A 47 11.57 -6.84 -9.52
CA MET A 47 10.77 -8.02 -9.21
C MET A 47 10.44 -8.03 -7.72
N PRO A 48 9.26 -7.53 -7.31
CA PRO A 48 8.83 -7.61 -5.91
C PRO A 48 8.68 -9.07 -5.47
N GLN A 49 9.32 -9.45 -4.37
CA GLN A 49 9.34 -10.82 -3.83
C GLN A 49 8.60 -10.88 -2.48
N GLY A 50 7.39 -10.34 -2.42
CA GLY A 50 6.56 -10.35 -1.22
C GLY A 50 5.48 -11.44 -1.30
N LYS A 51 5.11 -12.02 -0.15
CA LYS A 51 3.85 -12.77 -0.04
C LYS A 51 2.77 -11.83 0.41
N ALA A 52 1.58 -11.95 -0.19
CA ALA A 52 0.40 -11.25 0.29
C ALA A 52 0.15 -11.59 1.77
N ASN A 53 0.09 -10.57 2.60
CA ASN A 53 -0.30 -10.71 3.99
C ASN A 53 -1.79 -10.41 4.12
N ASN A 54 -2.47 -11.10 5.04
CA ASN A 54 -3.88 -10.86 5.31
C ASN A 54 -4.12 -9.39 5.65
N VAL A 55 -5.21 -8.86 5.14
CA VAL A 55 -5.63 -7.48 5.36
C VAL A 55 -6.24 -7.34 6.75
N ASN A 56 -5.80 -6.36 7.54
CA ASN A 56 -6.43 -6.01 8.80
C ASN A 56 -7.42 -4.87 8.58
N VAL A 57 -8.62 -5.04 9.07
CA VAL A 57 -9.71 -4.07 8.95
C VAL A 57 -10.10 -3.57 10.33
N ASN A 58 -10.39 -2.29 10.44
CA ASN A 58 -10.96 -1.69 11.64
C ASN A 58 -12.08 -0.74 11.28
N THR A 59 -13.01 -0.55 12.22
CA THR A 59 -14.04 0.47 12.08
C THR A 59 -14.15 1.31 13.37
N SER A 60 -14.96 2.36 13.30
CA SER A 60 -15.27 3.19 14.46
C SER A 60 -16.38 2.60 15.36
N ILE A 61 -16.85 1.38 15.09
CA ILE A 61 -17.83 0.69 15.92
C ILE A 61 -17.11 -0.11 17.00
N ALA A 62 -17.35 0.23 18.26
CA ALA A 62 -16.80 -0.54 19.37
C ALA A 62 -17.58 -1.86 19.58
N GLU A 63 -16.91 -2.87 20.15
CA GLU A 63 -17.59 -4.10 20.57
C GLU A 63 -18.71 -3.77 21.57
N GLY A 64 -19.86 -4.43 21.43
CA GLY A 64 -21.03 -4.21 22.28
C GLY A 64 -21.77 -2.91 22.00
N THR A 65 -21.50 -2.24 20.88
CA THR A 65 -22.26 -1.03 20.48
C THR A 65 -23.74 -1.37 20.38
N THR A 66 -24.57 -0.63 21.12
CA THR A 66 -26.03 -0.77 21.04
C THR A 66 -26.58 0.34 20.13
N ALA A 67 -27.36 -0.04 19.13
CA ALA A 67 -28.00 0.87 18.20
C ALA A 67 -29.49 0.51 18.02
N LYS A 68 -30.32 1.52 17.73
CA LYS A 68 -31.68 1.27 17.27
C LYS A 68 -31.61 0.58 15.90
N VAL A 69 -32.50 -0.38 15.66
CA VAL A 69 -32.57 -1.04 14.38
C VAL A 69 -33.23 -0.13 13.34
N GLY A 70 -34.30 0.55 13.71
CA GLY A 70 -35.09 1.34 12.78
C GLY A 70 -35.89 0.47 11.82
N GLU A 71 -36.18 1.00 10.65
CA GLU A 71 -36.83 0.25 9.56
C GLU A 71 -35.82 -0.67 8.88
N VAL A 72 -36.19 -1.95 8.67
CA VAL A 72 -35.30 -2.95 8.07
C VAL A 72 -36.06 -3.97 7.27
N SER A 73 -35.48 -4.44 6.16
CA SER A 73 -36.01 -5.54 5.37
C SER A 73 -36.11 -6.82 6.21
N LYS A 74 -37.26 -7.50 6.15
CA LYS A 74 -37.46 -8.79 6.83
C LYS A 74 -36.43 -9.82 6.38
N ASP A 75 -36.15 -9.88 5.10
CA ASP A 75 -35.20 -10.84 4.55
C ASP A 75 -33.77 -10.59 5.06
N ALA A 76 -33.35 -9.33 5.18
CA ALA A 76 -32.06 -8.99 5.74
C ALA A 76 -31.92 -9.46 7.19
N VAL A 77 -32.98 -9.29 8.00
CA VAL A 77 -33.03 -9.78 9.39
C VAL A 77 -33.00 -11.30 9.43
N LEU A 78 -33.84 -12.00 8.66
CA LEU A 78 -33.87 -13.46 8.62
C LEU A 78 -32.54 -14.07 8.15
N ASN A 79 -31.86 -13.41 7.22
CA ASN A 79 -30.53 -13.83 6.74
C ASN A 79 -29.41 -13.61 7.75
N ALA A 80 -29.60 -12.72 8.72
CA ALA A 80 -28.64 -12.48 9.79
C ALA A 80 -28.99 -13.21 11.09
N ALA A 81 -30.26 -13.56 11.30
CA ALA A 81 -30.74 -14.18 12.54
C ALA A 81 -30.28 -15.63 12.67
N VAL A 82 -29.83 -15.98 13.87
CA VAL A 82 -29.49 -17.36 14.26
C VAL A 82 -30.76 -18.05 14.67
N LYS A 83 -31.33 -18.87 13.78
CA LYS A 83 -32.63 -19.54 13.99
C LYS A 83 -32.72 -20.27 15.31
N ASP A 84 -31.66 -20.99 15.71
CA ASP A 84 -31.64 -21.84 16.88
C ASP A 84 -31.58 -21.06 18.22
N SER A 85 -31.22 -19.77 18.18
CA SER A 85 -31.21 -18.90 19.37
C SER A 85 -32.65 -18.56 19.83
N ASN A 86 -33.59 -18.40 18.91
CA ASN A 86 -35.01 -18.21 19.20
C ASN A 86 -35.90 -18.72 18.05
N PRO A 87 -36.18 -20.04 17.98
CA PRO A 87 -36.94 -20.62 16.85
C PRO A 87 -38.37 -20.10 16.75
N LEU A 88 -38.98 -19.73 17.88
CA LEU A 88 -40.35 -19.20 17.89
C LEU A 88 -40.40 -17.80 17.27
N LEU A 89 -39.49 -16.92 17.68
CA LEU A 89 -39.40 -15.57 17.10
C LEU A 89 -39.01 -15.63 15.62
N TYR A 90 -38.06 -16.49 15.25
CA TYR A 90 -37.68 -16.69 13.86
C TYR A 90 -38.88 -17.12 13.00
N GLY A 91 -39.66 -18.12 13.48
CA GLY A 91 -40.83 -18.58 12.78
C GLY A 91 -41.93 -17.50 12.69
N ALA A 92 -42.13 -16.73 13.74
CA ALA A 92 -43.07 -15.61 13.76
C ALA A 92 -42.65 -14.51 12.73
N LEU A 93 -41.38 -14.14 12.72
CA LEU A 93 -40.85 -13.17 11.71
C LEU A 93 -41.04 -13.68 10.30
N GLN A 94 -40.84 -14.98 10.05
CA GLN A 94 -41.00 -15.59 8.73
C GLN A 94 -42.44 -15.53 8.24
N LEU A 95 -43.39 -15.69 9.14
CA LEU A 95 -44.85 -15.69 8.82
C LEU A 95 -45.44 -14.27 8.74
N LEU A 96 -44.75 -13.23 9.18
CA LEU A 96 -45.25 -11.85 9.07
C LEU A 96 -45.51 -11.48 7.62
N PRO A 97 -46.71 -10.96 7.27
CA PRO A 97 -47.05 -10.55 5.91
C PRO A 97 -46.49 -9.15 5.60
N LEU A 98 -45.23 -8.90 6.02
CA LEU A 98 -44.53 -7.64 5.84
C LEU A 98 -43.22 -7.91 5.11
N GLU A 99 -42.89 -7.10 4.13
CA GLU A 99 -41.57 -7.10 3.47
C GLU A 99 -40.53 -6.34 4.32
N THR A 100 -40.99 -5.32 5.02
CA THR A 100 -40.17 -4.43 5.85
C THR A 100 -40.72 -4.40 7.27
N LEU A 101 -39.84 -4.57 8.26
CA LEU A 101 -40.16 -4.43 9.68
C LEU A 101 -40.10 -2.95 10.05
N PRO A 102 -41.21 -2.36 10.54
CA PRO A 102 -41.19 -0.98 11.00
C PRO A 102 -40.41 -0.83 12.30
N SER A 103 -39.92 0.38 12.59
CA SER A 103 -39.10 0.70 13.76
C SER A 103 -39.72 0.29 15.11
N GLY A 104 -41.06 0.27 15.21
CA GLY A 104 -41.77 -0.18 16.41
C GLY A 104 -41.66 -1.68 16.68
N LEU A 105 -41.32 -2.51 15.70
CA LEU A 105 -41.16 -3.97 15.82
C LEU A 105 -39.71 -4.42 15.79
N SER A 106 -38.79 -3.61 15.27
CA SER A 106 -37.39 -3.98 15.08
C SER A 106 -36.52 -3.80 16.33
N GLY A 107 -36.87 -2.91 17.25
CA GLY A 107 -36.21 -2.72 18.52
C GLY A 107 -34.80 -2.15 18.47
N THR A 108 -33.90 -2.75 19.26
CA THR A 108 -32.48 -2.39 19.33
C THR A 108 -31.59 -3.59 19.02
N SER A 109 -30.37 -3.36 18.59
CA SER A 109 -29.38 -4.42 18.39
C SER A 109 -28.08 -4.11 19.12
N THR A 110 -27.47 -5.15 19.67
CA THR A 110 -26.09 -5.13 20.16
C THR A 110 -25.20 -5.68 19.06
N ILE A 111 -24.14 -4.95 18.71
CA ILE A 111 -23.28 -5.20 17.55
C ILE A 111 -21.88 -5.54 18.03
N ASN A 112 -21.34 -6.66 17.56
CA ASN A 112 -20.00 -7.15 17.81
C ASN A 112 -19.34 -7.59 16.49
N GLY A 113 -18.02 -7.80 16.53
CA GLY A 113 -17.21 -8.31 15.44
C GLY A 113 -16.84 -7.26 14.39
N LEU A 114 -17.29 -6.01 14.55
CA LEU A 114 -17.01 -4.94 13.59
C LEU A 114 -15.89 -3.99 14.03
N SER A 115 -15.38 -4.09 15.26
CA SER A 115 -14.35 -3.15 15.75
C SER A 115 -13.02 -3.32 15.03
N ASN A 116 -12.54 -4.55 14.94
CA ASN A 116 -11.34 -4.92 14.21
C ASN A 116 -11.34 -6.42 13.89
N TRP A 117 -10.83 -6.78 12.72
CA TRP A 117 -10.65 -8.19 12.34
C TRP A 117 -9.59 -8.35 11.28
N GLN A 118 -9.08 -9.56 11.13
CA GLN A 118 -8.22 -9.95 10.03
C GLN A 118 -9.06 -10.65 8.96
N ALA A 119 -8.95 -10.17 7.73
CA ALA A 119 -9.61 -10.81 6.58
C ALA A 119 -8.69 -11.91 6.04
N ASP A 120 -8.96 -13.15 6.46
CA ASP A 120 -8.16 -14.31 6.10
C ASP A 120 -8.27 -14.62 4.60
N GLY A 121 -7.15 -15.06 4.01
CA GLY A 121 -7.07 -15.38 2.60
C GLY A 121 -6.97 -14.19 1.65
N THR A 122 -6.99 -12.97 2.19
CA THR A 122 -6.79 -11.72 1.43
C THR A 122 -5.33 -11.33 1.34
N GLY A 123 -5.04 -10.36 0.49
CA GLY A 123 -3.72 -9.74 0.44
C GLY A 123 -3.51 -8.85 -0.78
N LEU A 124 -2.37 -8.16 -0.78
CA LEU A 124 -1.95 -7.28 -1.87
C LEU A 124 -0.52 -7.66 -2.28
N GLU A 125 -0.26 -7.70 -3.58
CA GLU A 125 1.05 -8.00 -4.17
C GLU A 125 1.36 -6.96 -5.25
N ALA A 126 2.60 -6.47 -5.29
CA ALA A 126 3.05 -5.60 -6.36
C ALA A 126 3.48 -6.43 -7.57
N ASP A 127 3.14 -5.97 -8.76
CA ASP A 127 3.63 -6.57 -10.01
C ASP A 127 5.07 -6.17 -10.30
N ASP A 128 5.73 -6.99 -11.12
CA ASP A 128 7.02 -6.66 -11.71
C ASP A 128 6.89 -5.39 -12.55
N VAL A 129 7.96 -4.61 -12.57
CA VAL A 129 7.93 -3.35 -13.28
C VAL A 129 9.25 -3.04 -13.95
N ASP A 130 9.14 -2.45 -15.14
CA ASP A 130 10.26 -2.00 -15.95
C ASP A 130 10.35 -0.48 -15.93
N THR A 131 11.58 0.05 -15.86
CA THR A 131 11.83 1.48 -15.97
C THR A 131 13.20 1.75 -16.55
N VAL A 132 13.42 3.01 -16.92
CA VAL A 132 14.74 3.50 -17.31
C VAL A 132 15.37 4.21 -16.13
N GLY A 133 16.60 3.80 -15.80
CA GLY A 133 17.41 4.39 -14.75
C GLY A 133 18.62 5.14 -15.28
N MET A 134 19.09 6.08 -14.49
CA MET A 134 20.34 6.78 -14.68
C MET A 134 21.20 6.60 -13.43
N MET A 135 22.48 6.27 -13.62
CA MET A 135 23.44 6.10 -12.55
C MET A 135 24.61 7.04 -12.76
N LEU A 136 25.02 7.67 -11.67
CA LEU A 136 26.16 8.56 -11.62
C LEU A 136 27.14 7.98 -10.60
N ASN A 137 28.36 7.75 -11.05
CA ASN A 137 29.44 7.24 -10.19
C ASN A 137 30.51 8.29 -9.98
N TYR A 138 30.93 8.41 -8.73
CA TYR A 138 32.13 9.12 -8.34
C TYR A 138 33.18 8.14 -7.79
N HIS A 139 34.31 7.98 -8.45
CA HIS A 139 35.38 7.09 -8.07
C HIS A 139 36.38 7.81 -7.14
N PHE A 140 36.42 7.43 -5.87
CA PHE A 140 37.46 7.89 -4.92
C PHE A 140 38.81 7.33 -5.29
N THR A 141 38.84 6.06 -5.67
CA THR A 141 40.01 5.32 -6.17
C THR A 141 39.61 4.49 -7.38
N ASP A 142 40.55 3.83 -8.03
CA ASP A 142 40.25 2.87 -9.11
C ASP A 142 39.32 1.71 -8.67
N HIS A 143 39.26 1.45 -7.36
CA HIS A 143 38.49 0.35 -6.79
C HIS A 143 37.24 0.79 -6.03
N VAL A 144 37.20 2.00 -5.49
CA VAL A 144 36.11 2.46 -4.63
C VAL A 144 35.37 3.61 -5.26
N SER A 145 34.07 3.46 -5.41
CA SER A 145 33.19 4.52 -5.93
C SER A 145 31.90 4.65 -5.09
N LEU A 146 31.31 5.83 -5.18
CA LEU A 146 29.95 6.11 -4.78
C LEU A 146 29.07 6.17 -6.02
N GLU A 147 28.08 5.30 -6.09
CA GLU A 147 27.05 5.34 -7.12
C GLU A 147 25.77 5.96 -6.55
N VAL A 148 25.21 6.90 -7.29
CA VAL A 148 23.86 7.40 -7.07
C VAL A 148 23.01 6.97 -8.26
N LYS A 149 21.94 6.23 -7.99
CA LYS A 149 21.02 5.78 -9.02
C LYS A 149 19.63 6.34 -8.79
N ALA A 150 19.00 6.75 -9.89
CA ALA A 150 17.61 7.18 -9.93
C ALA A 150 17.01 6.76 -11.27
N GLY A 151 15.69 6.62 -11.32
CA GLY A 151 14.98 6.24 -12.53
C GLY A 151 13.77 7.12 -12.79
N ILE A 152 13.16 6.93 -13.95
CA ILE A 152 11.81 7.44 -14.21
C ILE A 152 10.86 6.65 -13.29
N PRO A 153 10.10 7.32 -12.40
CA PRO A 153 9.25 6.62 -11.45
C PRO A 153 8.19 5.78 -12.18
N PRO A 154 8.27 4.45 -12.14
CA PRO A 154 7.33 3.61 -12.83
C PRO A 154 5.97 3.61 -12.13
N LYS A 155 4.94 3.28 -12.90
CA LYS A 155 3.63 2.95 -12.36
C LYS A 155 3.60 1.45 -12.09
N VAL A 156 3.46 1.10 -10.82
CA VAL A 156 3.37 -0.29 -10.34
C VAL A 156 1.90 -0.64 -10.14
N ASP A 157 1.45 -1.73 -10.71
CA ASP A 157 0.12 -2.27 -10.44
C ASP A 157 0.16 -3.18 -9.21
N ILE A 158 -0.84 -3.04 -8.36
CA ILE A 158 -0.99 -3.83 -7.13
C ILE A 158 -2.14 -4.81 -7.35
N LYS A 159 -1.83 -6.08 -7.39
CA LYS A 159 -2.81 -7.17 -7.46
C LYS A 159 -3.42 -7.44 -6.10
N GLY A 160 -4.73 -7.58 -6.07
CA GLY A 160 -5.46 -8.02 -4.90
C GLY A 160 -5.72 -9.52 -4.94
N LYS A 161 -5.93 -10.10 -3.75
CA LYS A 161 -6.31 -11.49 -3.55
C LYS A 161 -7.42 -11.58 -2.52
N GLY A 162 -8.46 -12.36 -2.85
CA GLY A 162 -9.55 -12.71 -1.94
C GLY A 162 -10.55 -11.59 -1.67
N ASP A 163 -11.55 -11.94 -0.88
CA ASP A 163 -12.68 -11.08 -0.52
C ASP A 163 -12.58 -10.65 0.94
N ILE A 164 -12.96 -9.41 1.22
CA ILE A 164 -13.09 -8.90 2.57
C ILE A 164 -14.54 -9.08 3.02
N TYR A 165 -14.74 -9.79 4.13
CA TYR A 165 -16.00 -9.93 4.82
C TYR A 165 -15.91 -9.31 6.21
N ALA A 166 -16.97 -8.62 6.64
CA ALA A 166 -17.11 -8.11 7.99
C ALA A 166 -17.91 -9.14 8.84
N PRO A 167 -17.30 -9.69 9.92
CA PRO A 167 -17.89 -10.79 10.70
C PRO A 167 -18.88 -10.25 11.73
N LEU A 168 -20.05 -9.78 11.28
CA LEU A 168 -21.10 -9.27 12.14
C LEU A 168 -21.59 -10.39 13.07
N SER A 169 -21.60 -10.10 14.36
CA SER A 169 -22.29 -10.89 15.39
C SER A 169 -22.99 -9.97 16.37
N GLY A 170 -23.94 -10.49 17.13
CA GLY A 170 -24.68 -9.69 18.12
C GLY A 170 -26.04 -10.26 18.46
N SER A 171 -26.95 -9.38 18.87
CA SER A 171 -28.34 -9.73 19.16
C SER A 171 -29.27 -8.61 18.73
N ALA A 172 -30.52 -8.95 18.43
CA ALA A 172 -31.60 -7.99 18.24
C ALA A 172 -32.64 -8.20 19.33
N ASP A 173 -32.91 -7.15 20.12
CA ASP A 173 -33.91 -7.12 21.16
C ASP A 173 -35.17 -6.42 20.64
N THR A 174 -36.18 -7.20 20.36
CA THR A 174 -37.45 -6.75 19.80
C THR A 174 -38.55 -6.81 20.84
N PRO A 175 -39.71 -6.12 20.67
CA PRO A 175 -40.87 -6.29 21.52
C PRO A 175 -41.41 -7.72 21.61
N LEU A 176 -41.06 -8.58 20.66
CA LEU A 176 -41.46 -9.99 20.58
C LEU A 176 -40.45 -10.94 21.16
N GLY A 177 -39.30 -10.47 21.61
CA GLY A 177 -38.19 -11.23 22.16
C GLY A 177 -36.83 -10.88 21.57
N SER A 178 -35.79 -11.54 22.07
CA SER A 178 -34.41 -11.39 21.61
C SER A 178 -34.03 -12.55 20.69
N ILE A 179 -33.21 -12.24 19.65
CA ILE A 179 -32.66 -13.22 18.74
C ILE A 179 -31.19 -12.86 18.41
N ASP A 180 -30.33 -13.87 18.39
CA ASP A 180 -28.93 -13.67 18.05
C ASP A 180 -28.78 -13.41 16.55
N LEU A 181 -27.80 -12.57 16.22
CA LEU A 181 -27.42 -12.23 14.86
C LEU A 181 -26.01 -12.73 14.57
N LYS A 182 -25.82 -13.32 13.38
CA LYS A 182 -24.51 -13.71 12.85
C LYS A 182 -24.55 -13.68 11.34
N LYS A 183 -23.66 -12.88 10.75
CA LYS A 183 -23.59 -12.77 9.28
C LYS A 183 -22.22 -12.26 8.86
N ASP A 184 -21.61 -12.93 7.90
CA ASP A 184 -20.46 -12.41 7.19
C ASP A 184 -20.97 -11.47 6.09
N ILE A 185 -20.75 -10.17 6.26
CA ILE A 185 -21.18 -9.14 5.31
C ILE A 185 -20.04 -8.95 4.31
N HIS A 186 -20.31 -9.23 3.03
CA HIS A 186 -19.34 -9.00 1.97
C HIS A 186 -19.08 -7.49 1.83
N ILE A 187 -17.81 -7.09 1.88
CA ILE A 187 -17.38 -5.70 1.77
C ILE A 187 -16.84 -5.44 0.36
N THR A 188 -15.85 -6.19 -0.10
CA THR A 188 -15.26 -6.01 -1.44
C THR A 188 -14.45 -7.22 -1.87
N ASP A 189 -14.41 -7.47 -3.18
CA ASP A 189 -13.49 -8.41 -3.83
C ASP A 189 -12.24 -7.63 -4.26
N LEU A 190 -11.08 -7.97 -3.69
CA LEU A 190 -9.81 -7.34 -4.02
C LEU A 190 -9.29 -7.72 -5.41
N THR A 191 -9.84 -8.77 -6.03
CA THR A 191 -9.42 -9.23 -7.37
C THR A 191 -10.14 -8.52 -8.50
N GLN A 192 -11.19 -7.75 -8.20
CA GLN A 192 -12.02 -7.11 -9.19
C GLN A 192 -11.22 -6.16 -10.11
N GLY A 193 -11.55 -6.18 -11.40
CA GLY A 193 -10.88 -5.34 -12.40
C GLY A 193 -9.41 -5.69 -12.68
N GLY A 194 -8.93 -6.84 -12.17
CA GLY A 194 -7.58 -7.37 -12.43
C GLY A 194 -6.47 -6.75 -11.58
N LYS A 195 -6.74 -5.62 -10.92
CA LYS A 195 -5.82 -4.97 -9.96
C LYS A 195 -6.59 -4.20 -8.90
N ALA A 196 -6.11 -4.25 -7.66
CA ALA A 196 -6.69 -3.53 -6.55
C ALA A 196 -6.33 -2.04 -6.56
N ALA A 197 -5.11 -1.71 -6.96
CA ALA A 197 -4.62 -0.34 -7.02
C ALA A 197 -3.48 -0.19 -8.03
N SER A 198 -3.07 1.05 -8.26
CA SER A 198 -1.79 1.36 -8.88
C SER A 198 -1.10 2.48 -8.12
N VAL A 199 0.23 2.49 -8.14
CA VAL A 199 1.05 3.45 -7.40
C VAL A 199 2.25 3.86 -8.24
N ARG A 200 2.73 5.08 -8.06
CA ARG A 200 3.99 5.52 -8.65
C ARG A 200 5.11 5.37 -7.63
N ALA A 201 6.13 4.58 -8.00
CA ALA A 201 7.25 4.24 -7.11
C ALA A 201 8.49 5.09 -7.43
N TRP A 202 9.08 5.72 -6.41
CA TRP A 202 10.35 6.43 -6.47
C TRP A 202 11.35 5.69 -5.61
N LEU A 203 12.42 5.20 -6.22
CA LEU A 203 13.39 4.31 -5.56
C LEU A 203 14.84 4.79 -5.79
N PRO A 204 15.19 6.05 -5.48
CA PRO A 204 16.58 6.48 -5.57
C PRO A 204 17.44 5.74 -4.55
N ALA A 205 18.67 5.40 -4.95
CA ALA A 205 19.63 4.72 -4.09
C ALA A 205 21.00 5.36 -4.16
N ALA A 206 21.75 5.22 -3.08
CA ALA A 206 23.18 5.58 -3.00
C ALA A 206 23.95 4.38 -2.46
N GLU A 207 24.97 3.95 -3.20
CA GLU A 207 25.74 2.75 -2.90
C GLU A 207 27.24 3.01 -2.98
N LEU A 208 27.98 2.46 -2.03
CA LEU A 208 29.44 2.34 -2.12
C LEU A 208 29.76 1.02 -2.81
N HIS A 209 30.53 1.13 -3.89
CA HIS A 209 30.98 -0.01 -4.70
C HIS A 209 32.46 -0.27 -4.48
N TYR A 210 32.81 -1.54 -4.44
CA TYR A 210 34.20 -1.99 -4.57
C TYR A 210 34.32 -2.79 -5.87
N GLN A 211 35.13 -2.26 -6.80
CA GLN A 211 35.36 -2.84 -8.11
C GLN A 211 36.72 -3.55 -8.16
N PHE A 212 36.70 -4.78 -8.61
CA PHE A 212 37.90 -5.61 -8.76
C PHE A 212 38.57 -5.33 -10.10
N GLY A 213 39.88 -5.57 -10.14
CA GLY A 213 40.70 -5.29 -11.33
C GLY A 213 41.09 -3.82 -11.46
N LYS A 214 41.88 -3.48 -12.46
CA LYS A 214 42.39 -2.13 -12.72
C LYS A 214 41.81 -1.58 -14.01
N SER A 215 41.42 -0.31 -13.99
CA SER A 215 40.99 0.45 -15.16
C SER A 215 42.09 0.51 -16.19
N GLY A 216 41.72 0.40 -17.48
CA GLY A 216 42.70 0.39 -18.57
C GLY A 216 43.54 -0.90 -18.72
N VAL A 217 43.50 -1.80 -17.73
CA VAL A 217 44.19 -3.09 -17.74
C VAL A 217 43.21 -4.25 -17.91
N ASN A 218 42.18 -4.30 -17.04
CA ASN A 218 41.19 -5.35 -17.06
C ASN A 218 39.91 -4.84 -17.75
N LYS A 219 39.52 -5.42 -18.86
CA LYS A 219 38.27 -5.07 -19.55
C LYS A 219 37.03 -5.50 -18.76
N PHE A 220 37.08 -6.68 -18.15
CA PHE A 220 36.00 -7.19 -17.30
C PHE A 220 36.32 -6.93 -15.83
N ARG A 221 35.46 -6.17 -15.17
CA ARG A 221 35.66 -5.70 -13.80
C ARG A 221 34.43 -5.99 -12.95
N PRO A 222 34.38 -7.11 -12.22
CA PRO A 222 33.32 -7.38 -11.27
C PRO A 222 33.33 -6.35 -10.14
N TYR A 223 32.14 -6.12 -9.54
CA TYR A 223 32.02 -5.26 -8.36
C TYR A 223 30.96 -5.76 -7.39
N VAL A 224 31.11 -5.34 -6.15
CA VAL A 224 30.12 -5.50 -5.08
C VAL A 224 29.74 -4.12 -4.56
N GLY A 225 28.49 -3.95 -4.20
CA GLY A 225 27.97 -2.68 -3.69
C GLY A 225 27.12 -2.89 -2.44
N VAL A 226 27.15 -1.90 -1.56
CA VAL A 226 26.23 -1.81 -0.42
C VAL A 226 25.81 -0.36 -0.23
N GLY A 227 24.57 -0.15 0.16
CA GLY A 227 24.07 1.20 0.30
C GLY A 227 22.68 1.30 0.90
N VAL A 228 22.03 2.40 0.57
CA VAL A 228 20.70 2.73 1.06
C VAL A 228 19.83 3.16 -0.11
N MET A 229 18.63 2.62 -0.16
CA MET A 229 17.56 3.02 -1.08
C MET A 229 16.47 3.75 -0.29
N TYR A 230 15.95 4.84 -0.84
CA TYR A 230 14.80 5.54 -0.32
C TYR A 230 13.57 5.19 -1.15
N ALA A 231 12.58 4.56 -0.54
CA ALA A 231 11.35 4.19 -1.20
C ALA A 231 10.24 5.18 -0.84
N TYR A 232 9.75 5.89 -1.84
CA TYR A 232 8.65 6.85 -1.75
C TYR A 232 7.57 6.51 -2.77
N PHE A 233 6.32 6.44 -2.31
CA PHE A 233 5.20 6.06 -3.15
C PHE A 233 4.16 7.18 -3.18
N ASN A 234 3.72 7.55 -4.37
CA ASN A 234 2.68 8.56 -4.56
C ASN A 234 1.72 8.19 -5.71
N ASP A 235 0.77 9.10 -6.00
CA ASP A 235 -0.24 8.90 -7.06
C ASP A 235 -0.95 7.54 -6.95
N VAL A 236 -1.30 7.16 -5.70
CA VAL A 236 -2.02 5.91 -5.44
C VAL A 236 -3.45 6.04 -5.98
N LYS A 237 -3.80 5.14 -6.89
CA LYS A 237 -5.14 5.07 -7.48
C LYS A 237 -5.75 3.71 -7.16
N LEU A 238 -6.77 3.73 -6.34
CA LEU A 238 -7.55 2.53 -6.02
C LEU A 238 -8.40 2.11 -7.23
N ASN A 239 -8.71 0.83 -7.34
CA ASN A 239 -9.73 0.36 -8.28
C ASN A 239 -11.08 1.00 -7.93
N SER A 240 -11.80 1.49 -8.94
CA SER A 240 -13.06 2.21 -8.72
C SER A 240 -14.17 1.35 -8.11
N GLY A 241 -14.19 0.05 -8.39
CA GLY A 241 -15.11 -0.88 -7.76
C GLY A 241 -14.82 -1.02 -6.27
N ILE A 242 -13.55 -1.27 -5.91
CA ILE A 242 -13.12 -1.35 -4.50
C ILE A 242 -13.41 -0.02 -3.79
N GLU A 243 -13.14 1.12 -4.42
CA GLU A 243 -13.45 2.44 -3.84
C GLU A 243 -14.94 2.60 -3.57
N SER A 244 -15.80 2.21 -4.53
CA SER A 244 -17.26 2.22 -4.38
C SER A 244 -17.74 1.33 -3.23
N ASP A 245 -17.20 0.13 -3.13
CA ASP A 245 -17.53 -0.83 -2.08
C ASP A 245 -17.13 -0.31 -0.69
N LEU A 246 -15.97 0.32 -0.57
CA LEU A 246 -15.52 0.94 0.67
C LEU A 246 -16.36 2.16 1.05
N VAL A 247 -16.86 2.92 0.10
CA VAL A 247 -17.84 4.00 0.32
C VAL A 247 -19.14 3.41 0.87
N ALA A 248 -19.64 2.33 0.30
CA ALA A 248 -20.83 1.63 0.79
C ALA A 248 -20.64 1.10 2.22
N ALA A 249 -19.47 0.53 2.52
CA ALA A 249 -19.10 0.15 3.89
C ALA A 249 -19.08 1.36 4.85
N GLY A 250 -18.60 2.52 4.39
CA GLY A 250 -18.67 3.77 5.16
C GLY A 250 -20.11 4.18 5.50
N HIS A 251 -21.03 4.06 4.56
CA HIS A 251 -22.46 4.28 4.82
C HIS A 251 -23.03 3.29 5.83
N MET A 252 -22.62 2.01 5.75
CA MET A 252 -23.03 1.00 6.73
C MET A 252 -22.62 1.40 8.16
N ILE A 253 -21.37 1.81 8.34
CA ILE A 253 -20.85 2.24 9.64
C ILE A 253 -21.57 3.50 10.15
N GLN A 254 -21.82 4.48 9.30
CA GLN A 254 -22.52 5.68 9.70
C GLN A 254 -23.98 5.41 10.08
N ASN A 255 -24.68 4.55 9.34
CA ASN A 255 -26.04 4.14 9.70
C ASN A 255 -26.10 3.52 11.11
N ILE A 256 -25.10 2.74 11.52
CA ILE A 256 -25.00 2.21 12.89
C ILE A 256 -24.85 3.39 13.91
N HIS A 257 -23.98 4.36 13.62
CA HIS A 257 -23.83 5.53 14.48
C HIS A 257 -25.10 6.39 14.59
N ASP A 258 -25.86 6.47 13.51
CA ASP A 258 -27.12 7.20 13.45
C ASP A 258 -28.29 6.46 14.13
N GLY A 259 -28.04 5.29 14.73
CA GLY A 259 -29.07 4.46 15.34
C GLY A 259 -30.06 3.88 14.31
N GLN A 260 -29.54 3.52 13.14
CA GLN A 260 -30.25 2.91 12.03
C GLN A 260 -29.56 1.61 11.59
N ALA A 261 -29.33 0.68 12.53
CA ALA A 261 -28.63 -0.56 12.26
C ALA A 261 -29.33 -1.42 11.19
N GLY A 262 -30.65 -1.33 11.05
CA GLY A 262 -31.39 -1.97 9.99
C GLY A 262 -31.07 -1.42 8.61
N ALA A 263 -30.94 -0.11 8.48
CA ALA A 263 -30.50 0.51 7.22
C ALA A 263 -29.07 0.10 6.86
N ALA A 264 -28.20 -0.08 7.88
CA ALA A 264 -26.85 -0.63 7.67
C ALA A 264 -26.90 -2.06 7.14
N LEU A 265 -27.77 -2.92 7.69
CA LEU A 265 -27.95 -4.31 7.24
C LEU A 265 -28.56 -4.41 5.85
N ASP A 266 -29.40 -3.45 5.48
CA ASP A 266 -30.02 -3.32 4.14
C ASP A 266 -29.07 -2.68 3.11
N GLY A 267 -27.89 -2.21 3.49
CA GLY A 267 -26.96 -1.54 2.59
C GLY A 267 -27.44 -0.17 2.10
N LYS A 268 -28.30 0.50 2.87
CA LYS A 268 -28.80 1.84 2.51
C LYS A 268 -27.75 2.92 2.70
N THR A 269 -27.81 3.96 1.88
CA THR A 269 -26.96 5.15 2.07
C THR A 269 -27.31 5.88 3.36
N SER A 270 -26.30 6.44 4.03
CA SER A 270 -26.43 7.24 5.24
C SER A 270 -26.37 8.76 4.94
N SER A 271 -26.46 9.57 5.99
CA SER A 271 -26.31 11.03 5.93
C SER A 271 -24.86 11.50 5.65
N ALA A 272 -23.85 10.60 5.79
CA ALA A 272 -22.44 10.93 5.56
C ALA A 272 -22.10 11.05 4.07
N ASP A 273 -20.95 11.68 3.78
CA ASP A 273 -20.28 11.66 2.48
C ASP A 273 -18.94 10.89 2.63
N PRO A 274 -18.97 9.52 2.64
CA PRO A 274 -17.76 8.75 2.85
C PRO A 274 -16.78 8.95 1.70
N ARG A 275 -15.51 9.19 2.04
CA ARG A 275 -14.41 9.32 1.09
C ARG A 275 -13.27 8.38 1.46
N VAL A 276 -12.76 7.71 0.46
CA VAL A 276 -11.62 6.81 0.60
C VAL A 276 -10.33 7.61 0.44
N LYS A 277 -9.39 7.42 1.36
CA LYS A 277 -8.05 8.00 1.32
C LYS A 277 -7.02 6.90 1.50
N VAL A 278 -6.02 6.89 0.62
CA VAL A 278 -4.90 5.97 0.71
C VAL A 278 -3.64 6.74 1.09
N LYS A 279 -2.92 6.23 2.07
CA LYS A 279 -1.62 6.75 2.50
C LYS A 279 -0.61 5.61 2.49
N THR A 280 0.59 5.90 2.04
CA THR A 280 1.73 4.99 2.07
C THR A 280 2.80 5.56 2.99
N THR A 281 3.62 4.70 3.57
CA THR A 281 4.79 5.11 4.34
C THR A 281 6.02 5.14 3.45
N ASP A 282 6.88 6.15 3.68
CA ASP A 282 8.20 6.19 3.09
C ASP A 282 9.14 5.35 3.94
N THR A 283 10.15 4.74 3.32
CA THR A 283 11.13 3.96 4.06
C THR A 283 12.52 4.06 3.45
N PHE A 284 13.52 3.93 4.32
CA PHE A 284 14.89 3.66 3.91
C PHE A 284 15.14 2.16 4.03
N ALA A 285 15.71 1.58 3.00
CA ALA A 285 16.01 0.16 2.94
C ALA A 285 17.48 -0.08 2.60
N PRO A 286 18.15 -1.02 3.26
CA PRO A 286 19.49 -1.43 2.85
C PRO A 286 19.43 -2.08 1.48
N ILE A 287 20.43 -1.81 0.65
CA ILE A 287 20.59 -2.42 -0.66
C ILE A 287 21.98 -3.03 -0.78
N ALA A 288 22.05 -4.20 -1.39
CA ALA A 288 23.28 -4.88 -1.73
C ALA A 288 23.28 -5.24 -3.20
N THR A 289 24.38 -5.00 -3.90
CA THR A 289 24.52 -5.16 -5.34
C THR A 289 25.71 -6.05 -5.68
N LEU A 290 25.50 -6.92 -6.65
CA LEU A 290 26.56 -7.67 -7.34
C LEU A 290 26.49 -7.30 -8.81
N GLY A 291 27.60 -6.92 -9.41
CA GLY A 291 27.63 -6.54 -10.81
C GLY A 291 29.00 -6.70 -11.45
N ALA A 292 29.04 -6.36 -12.73
CA ALA A 292 30.28 -6.30 -13.48
C ALA A 292 30.20 -5.21 -14.55
N THR A 293 31.32 -4.57 -14.84
CA THR A 293 31.49 -3.71 -16.01
C THR A 293 32.35 -4.40 -17.05
N TYR A 294 32.12 -4.06 -18.31
CA TYR A 294 32.97 -4.44 -19.43
C TYR A 294 33.40 -3.19 -20.18
N ASP A 295 34.68 -2.84 -20.10
CA ASP A 295 35.23 -1.65 -20.72
C ASP A 295 35.55 -1.93 -22.20
N PHE A 296 34.83 -1.29 -23.12
CA PHE A 296 35.10 -1.36 -24.57
C PHE A 296 36.38 -0.57 -24.91
N ASN A 297 36.49 0.60 -24.30
CA ASN A 297 37.65 1.50 -24.38
C ASN A 297 37.70 2.40 -23.15
N GLU A 298 38.57 3.41 -23.11
CA GLU A 298 38.75 4.32 -21.97
C GLU A 298 37.53 5.20 -21.65
N ASN A 299 36.55 5.31 -22.56
CA ASN A 299 35.40 6.20 -22.40
C ASN A 299 34.07 5.43 -22.36
N TRP A 300 34.02 4.19 -22.85
CA TRP A 300 32.76 3.45 -23.01
C TRP A 300 32.82 2.10 -22.31
N PHE A 301 31.78 1.83 -21.53
CA PHE A 301 31.61 0.56 -20.84
C PHE A 301 30.14 0.10 -20.91
N ALA A 302 29.94 -1.21 -20.81
CA ALA A 302 28.66 -1.79 -20.45
C ALA A 302 28.70 -2.29 -19.01
N ALA A 303 27.59 -2.26 -18.31
CA ALA A 303 27.50 -2.82 -16.98
C ALA A 303 26.22 -3.65 -16.82
N GLY A 304 26.30 -4.70 -16.02
CA GLY A 304 25.15 -5.48 -15.59
C GLY A 304 25.22 -5.73 -14.08
N SER A 305 24.09 -5.65 -13.40
CA SER A 305 24.04 -5.88 -11.96
C SER A 305 22.73 -6.52 -11.51
N VAL A 306 22.78 -7.18 -10.36
CA VAL A 306 21.63 -7.64 -9.60
C VAL A 306 21.72 -7.01 -8.23
N SER A 307 20.66 -6.36 -7.79
CA SER A 307 20.56 -5.75 -6.49
C SER A 307 19.45 -6.41 -5.67
N TYR A 308 19.67 -6.50 -4.38
CA TYR A 308 18.69 -6.99 -3.42
C TYR A 308 18.45 -5.93 -2.35
N SER A 309 17.18 -5.65 -2.09
CA SER A 309 16.77 -4.76 -1.02
C SER A 309 15.56 -5.33 -0.28
N LYS A 310 15.57 -5.19 1.04
CA LYS A 310 14.43 -5.57 1.88
C LYS A 310 13.73 -4.31 2.38
N MET A 311 12.53 -4.07 1.89
CA MET A 311 11.68 -2.95 2.28
C MET A 311 10.48 -3.42 3.08
N ASN A 312 10.06 -2.61 4.05
CA ASN A 312 8.82 -2.79 4.77
C ASN A 312 8.00 -1.50 4.62
N ASN A 313 7.06 -1.48 3.69
CA ASN A 313 6.17 -0.35 3.48
C ASN A 313 4.77 -0.71 3.91
N GLU A 314 4.08 0.27 4.49
CA GLU A 314 2.69 0.12 4.91
C GLU A 314 1.79 0.98 4.01
N ALA A 315 0.66 0.42 3.58
CA ALA A 315 -0.42 1.16 2.97
C ALA A 315 -1.61 1.18 3.94
N LYS A 316 -2.11 2.38 4.26
CA LYS A 316 -3.32 2.58 5.04
C LYS A 316 -4.41 3.15 4.14
N ILE A 317 -5.51 2.43 4.02
CA ILE A 317 -6.74 2.92 3.40
C ILE A 317 -7.66 3.34 4.54
N SER A 318 -8.19 4.56 4.49
CA SER A 318 -9.16 5.06 5.46
C SER A 318 -10.41 5.57 4.76
N VAL A 319 -11.55 5.30 5.35
CA VAL A 319 -12.86 5.82 4.95
C VAL A 319 -13.25 6.89 5.95
N THR A 320 -13.41 8.11 5.48
CA THR A 320 -13.67 9.28 6.32
C THR A 320 -14.92 9.96 5.83
N ASP A 321 -15.81 10.35 6.73
CA ASP A 321 -16.92 11.22 6.39
C ASP A 321 -16.38 12.62 6.06
N ASN A 322 -16.61 13.07 4.84
CA ASN A 322 -16.13 14.36 4.35
C ASN A 322 -16.86 15.56 5.02
N ASN A 323 -18.09 15.34 5.49
CA ASN A 323 -18.88 16.38 6.15
C ASN A 323 -18.35 16.72 7.56
N THR A 324 -17.90 15.69 8.28
CA THR A 324 -17.48 15.83 9.68
C THR A 324 -15.98 15.63 9.89
N GLY A 325 -15.29 15.03 8.94
CA GLY A 325 -13.89 14.60 9.07
C GLY A 325 -13.69 13.39 9.96
N LYS A 326 -14.76 12.72 10.41
CA LYS A 326 -14.71 11.53 11.26
C LYS A 326 -14.25 10.32 10.45
N GLU A 327 -13.30 9.55 10.98
CA GLU A 327 -12.93 8.25 10.41
C GLU A 327 -14.02 7.23 10.72
N LEU A 328 -14.62 6.63 9.69
CA LEU A 328 -15.66 5.61 9.79
C LEU A 328 -15.05 4.22 9.89
N GLY A 329 -13.94 4.02 9.21
CA GLY A 329 -13.22 2.77 9.21
C GLY A 329 -12.05 2.81 8.25
N GLY A 330 -11.34 1.70 8.18
CA GLY A 330 -10.21 1.60 7.27
C GLY A 330 -9.65 0.20 7.19
N VAL A 331 -8.85 0.02 6.18
CA VAL A 331 -7.97 -1.13 6.04
C VAL A 331 -6.63 -0.72 6.62
N LEU A 332 -6.33 -1.25 7.80
CA LEU A 332 -5.04 -1.07 8.45
C LEU A 332 -4.10 -2.17 7.98
N LYS A 333 -3.02 -1.77 7.31
CA LYS A 333 -1.83 -2.57 7.12
C LYS A 333 -1.92 -3.75 6.14
N SER A 334 -1.64 -3.48 4.89
CA SER A 334 -0.92 -4.48 4.10
C SER A 334 0.58 -4.16 4.22
N MET A 335 1.36 -4.99 4.90
CA MET A 335 2.82 -4.91 4.84
C MET A 335 3.26 -5.46 3.48
N LEU A 336 3.59 -4.57 2.55
CA LEU A 336 4.30 -4.95 1.34
C LEU A 336 5.76 -5.19 1.73
N THR A 337 6.12 -6.43 1.99
CA THR A 337 7.52 -6.82 2.08
C THR A 337 8.02 -7.00 0.66
N LEU A 338 8.67 -5.98 0.12
CA LEU A 338 9.30 -6.05 -1.19
C LEU A 338 10.74 -6.51 -1.02
N ASN A 339 11.04 -7.70 -1.51
CA ASN A 339 12.40 -8.11 -1.77
C ASN A 339 12.64 -7.79 -3.26
N GLU A 340 13.36 -6.76 -3.58
CA GLU A 340 13.66 -6.40 -4.96
C GLU A 340 14.94 -7.10 -5.43
N ALA A 341 14.85 -7.81 -6.56
CA ALA A 341 16.01 -8.11 -7.39
C ALA A 341 15.96 -7.13 -8.57
N ILE A 342 16.92 -6.23 -8.67
CA ILE A 342 17.05 -5.31 -9.80
C ILE A 342 18.10 -5.90 -10.74
N ILE A 343 17.69 -6.27 -11.95
CA ILE A 343 18.61 -6.61 -13.03
C ILE A 343 18.86 -5.34 -13.82
N ASP A 344 20.08 -4.86 -13.77
CA ASP A 344 20.51 -3.65 -14.44
C ASP A 344 21.43 -4.01 -15.62
N VAL A 345 20.99 -3.70 -16.83
CA VAL A 345 21.81 -3.81 -18.03
C VAL A 345 22.12 -2.40 -18.53
N LYS A 346 23.38 -2.00 -18.46
CA LYS A 346 23.86 -0.66 -18.76
C LYS A 346 24.56 -0.61 -20.10
N GLU A 347 24.17 0.36 -20.91
CA GLU A 347 24.98 0.88 -22.02
C GLU A 347 25.34 2.34 -21.68
N SER A 348 26.61 2.68 -21.80
CA SER A 348 27.10 4.05 -21.56
C SER A 348 27.27 4.83 -22.86
#